data_16d57d3f6645b15f3222ca155d710d39
#
_entry.id   16d57d3f6645b15f3222ca155d710d39
#
_cell.length_a   1.000
_cell.length_b   1.000
_cell.length_c   1.000
_cell.angle_alpha   90.00
_cell.angle_beta   90.00
_cell.angle_gamma   90.00
#
_symmetry.space_group_name_H-M   'P 1'
#
loop_
_entity.id
_entity.type
_entity.pdbx_description
1 polymer ?
#
loop_
_entity_poly.entity_id
_entity_poly.type
_entity_poly.pdbx_seq_one_letter_code
_entity_poly.pdbx_strand_id
1 'polypeptide(L)'
;MNKLVLKQEVLDAYNEYVKAFIKGDTKEVENYISFPNYRFLDDEIKEFNEFHSNLNELKNRGYKDTIALSVDVVEINEEKAHLVLKEALRVKDNNEPLEEISSFYIFIKEDNQWKIKFSSAFFFPK
;
A
#
# COMPACT_ATOMS: atom_id res chain seq x y z
N MET A 1 2.46 -22.40 -13.55
CA MET A 1 2.13 -21.21 -12.73
C MET A 1 0.62 -21.04 -12.63
N ASN A 2 0.09 -20.92 -11.41
CA ASN A 2 -1.33 -20.67 -11.21
C ASN A 2 -1.53 -19.20 -10.81
N LYS A 3 -1.98 -18.39 -11.76
CA LYS A 3 -2.18 -16.95 -11.53
C LYS A 3 -3.18 -16.64 -10.44
N LEU A 4 -4.24 -17.43 -10.29
CA LEU A 4 -5.25 -17.18 -9.24
C LEU A 4 -4.66 -17.34 -7.85
N VAL A 5 -3.83 -18.36 -7.64
CA VAL A 5 -3.15 -18.59 -6.37
C VAL A 5 -2.16 -17.45 -6.08
N LEU A 6 -1.37 -17.07 -7.08
CA LEU A 6 -0.40 -15.98 -6.93
C LEU A 6 -1.09 -14.65 -6.63
N LYS A 7 -2.20 -14.35 -7.32
CA LYS A 7 -2.97 -13.12 -7.06
C LYS A 7 -3.49 -13.08 -5.63
N GLN A 8 -3.97 -14.20 -5.12
CA GLN A 8 -4.46 -14.27 -3.75
C GLN A 8 -3.33 -14.04 -2.75
N GLU A 9 -2.14 -14.58 -3.00
CA GLU A 9 -0.97 -14.35 -2.14
C GLU A 9 -0.63 -12.86 -2.04
N VAL A 10 -0.66 -12.15 -3.18
CA VAL A 10 -0.37 -10.70 -3.20
C VAL A 10 -1.48 -9.92 -2.50
N LEU A 11 -2.74 -10.28 -2.72
CA LEU A 11 -3.86 -9.63 -2.01
C LEU A 11 -3.76 -9.82 -0.51
N ASP A 12 -3.35 -11.02 -0.06
CA ASP A 12 -3.16 -11.29 1.36
C ASP A 12 -2.03 -10.43 1.92
N ALA A 13 -0.91 -10.30 1.21
CA ALA A 13 0.21 -9.45 1.62
C ALA A 13 -0.22 -7.97 1.68
N TYR A 14 -0.98 -7.52 0.68
CA TYR A 14 -1.51 -6.16 0.67
C TYR A 14 -2.43 -5.91 1.87
N ASN A 15 -3.33 -6.85 2.17
CA ASN A 15 -4.25 -6.71 3.31
C ASN A 15 -3.50 -6.65 4.64
N GLU A 16 -2.45 -7.45 4.81
CA GLU A 16 -1.63 -7.41 6.02
C GLU A 16 -0.88 -6.08 6.15
N TYR A 17 -0.36 -5.57 5.03
CA TYR A 17 0.25 -4.24 4.97
C TYR A 17 -0.75 -3.16 5.43
N VAL A 18 -1.98 -3.19 4.92
CA VAL A 18 -3.01 -2.21 5.28
C VAL A 18 -3.36 -2.30 6.76
N LYS A 19 -3.48 -3.51 7.32
CA LYS A 19 -3.74 -3.69 8.75
C LYS A 19 -2.65 -3.05 9.61
N ALA A 20 -1.38 -3.29 9.27
CA ALA A 20 -0.25 -2.68 9.97
C ALA A 20 -0.26 -1.16 9.85
N PHE A 21 -0.59 -0.67 8.66
CA PHE A 21 -0.72 0.76 8.38
C PHE A 21 -1.80 1.41 9.26
N ILE A 22 -2.97 0.79 9.35
CA ILE A 22 -4.08 1.28 10.16
C ILE A 22 -3.71 1.32 11.65
N LYS A 23 -2.99 0.30 12.15
CA LYS A 23 -2.49 0.29 13.53
C LYS A 23 -1.49 1.41 13.79
N GLY A 24 -0.82 1.89 12.75
CA GLY A 24 0.26 2.87 12.90
C GLY A 24 1.56 2.25 13.40
N ASP A 25 1.75 0.96 13.18
CA ASP A 25 2.97 0.24 13.55
C ASP A 25 3.95 0.26 12.38
N THR A 26 4.83 1.25 12.37
CA THR A 26 5.79 1.48 11.29
C THR A 26 6.71 0.28 11.07
N LYS A 27 7.18 -0.36 12.14
CA LYS A 27 8.06 -1.52 12.02
C LYS A 27 7.35 -2.71 11.37
N GLU A 28 6.08 -2.94 11.74
CA GLU A 28 5.29 -4.00 11.14
C GLU A 28 5.03 -3.71 9.66
N VAL A 29 4.71 -2.45 9.32
CA VAL A 29 4.55 -2.03 7.92
C VAL A 29 5.80 -2.34 7.11
N GLU A 30 6.99 -2.08 7.67
CA GLU A 30 8.25 -2.30 6.98
C GLU A 30 8.51 -3.76 6.64
N ASN A 31 7.88 -4.70 7.32
CA ASN A 31 7.96 -6.13 6.97
C ASN A 31 7.37 -6.43 5.59
N TYR A 32 6.51 -5.56 5.07
CA TYR A 32 5.85 -5.73 3.77
C TYR A 32 6.46 -4.84 2.68
N ILE A 33 7.58 -4.18 3.00
CA ILE A 33 8.28 -3.26 2.09
C ILE A 33 9.63 -3.85 1.74
N SER A 34 9.98 -3.82 0.45
CA SER A 34 11.33 -4.15 -0.01
C SER A 34 12.17 -2.87 -0.02
N PHE A 35 13.32 -2.89 0.64
CA PHE A 35 14.25 -1.77 0.67
C PHE A 35 15.51 -2.07 -0.17
N PRO A 36 16.09 -1.09 -0.88
CA PRO A 36 15.57 0.27 -0.99
C PRO A 36 14.21 0.27 -1.67
N ASN A 37 13.32 1.13 -1.21
CA ASN A 37 11.98 1.27 -1.75
C ASN A 37 11.92 2.52 -2.62
N TYR A 38 11.11 2.50 -3.66
CA TYR A 38 11.00 3.61 -4.60
C TYR A 38 9.58 4.12 -4.66
N ARG A 39 9.43 5.43 -4.76
CA ARG A 39 8.13 6.08 -4.83
C ARG A 39 8.20 7.25 -5.79
N PHE A 40 7.17 7.38 -6.64
CA PHE A 40 7.01 8.55 -7.49
C PHE A 40 6.36 9.66 -6.66
N LEU A 41 7.11 10.73 -6.42
CA LEU A 41 6.67 11.90 -5.65
C LEU A 41 7.17 13.17 -6.30
N ASP A 42 6.27 14.18 -6.40
CA ASP A 42 6.65 15.51 -6.88
C ASP A 42 7.40 15.48 -8.23
N ASP A 43 6.89 14.67 -9.17
CA ASP A 43 7.42 14.51 -10.53
C ASP A 43 8.80 13.83 -10.59
N GLU A 44 9.23 13.15 -9.53
CA GLU A 44 10.49 12.39 -9.55
C GLU A 44 10.37 11.09 -8.76
N ILE A 45 11.27 10.16 -9.07
CA ILE A 45 11.35 8.90 -8.34
C ILE A 45 12.32 9.09 -7.17
N LYS A 46 11.84 8.86 -5.97
CA LYS A 46 12.62 8.99 -4.73
C LYS A 46 12.90 7.63 -4.13
N GLU A 47 14.08 7.47 -3.55
CA GLU A 47 14.52 6.26 -2.88
C GLU A 47 14.36 6.40 -1.37
N PHE A 48 13.87 5.35 -0.73
CA PHE A 48 13.69 5.30 0.72
C PHE A 48 14.31 4.06 1.30
N ASN A 49 14.99 4.19 2.44
CA ASN A 49 15.53 3.06 3.20
C ASN A 49 14.74 2.78 4.47
N GLU A 50 13.67 3.54 4.68
CA GLU A 50 12.68 3.32 5.73
C GLU A 50 11.32 3.71 5.18
N PHE A 51 10.23 3.40 5.90
CA PHE A 51 8.90 3.69 5.39
C PHE A 51 8.70 5.20 5.18
N HIS A 52 8.17 5.55 4.00
CA HIS A 52 8.08 6.94 3.52
C HIS A 52 7.03 7.80 4.21
N SER A 53 6.06 7.20 4.92
CA SER A 53 4.94 7.93 5.51
C SER A 53 5.09 8.07 7.02
N ASN A 54 4.64 9.21 7.53
CA ASN A 54 4.58 9.44 8.98
C ASN A 54 3.18 9.05 9.47
N LEU A 55 3.06 7.86 10.04
CA LEU A 55 1.77 7.32 10.49
C LEU A 55 1.21 8.09 11.69
N ASN A 56 2.07 8.64 12.56
CA ASN A 56 1.63 9.46 13.68
C ASN A 56 0.97 10.75 13.21
N GLU A 57 1.55 11.39 12.21
CA GLU A 57 0.98 12.60 11.62
C GLU A 57 -0.38 12.31 11.00
N LEU A 58 -0.52 11.20 10.31
CA LEU A 58 -1.79 10.79 9.72
C LEU A 58 -2.85 10.57 10.80
N LYS A 59 -2.51 9.92 11.90
CA LYS A 59 -3.40 9.76 13.04
C LYS A 59 -3.80 11.10 13.65
N ASN A 60 -2.89 12.05 13.73
CA ASN A 60 -3.18 13.38 14.24
C ASN A 60 -4.17 14.14 13.35
N ARG A 61 -4.25 13.79 12.07
CA ARG A 61 -5.27 14.32 11.15
C ARG A 61 -6.63 13.65 11.33
N GLY A 62 -6.73 12.66 12.20
CA GLY A 62 -7.97 11.96 12.50
C GLY A 62 -8.15 10.61 11.80
N TYR A 63 -7.11 10.11 11.12
CA TYR A 63 -7.18 8.85 10.41
C TYR A 63 -7.51 7.67 11.34
N LYS A 64 -8.51 6.90 10.97
CA LYS A 64 -8.96 5.71 11.71
C LYS A 64 -8.95 4.43 10.88
N ASP A 65 -9.34 4.51 9.62
CA ASP A 65 -9.53 3.32 8.80
C ASP A 65 -9.42 3.67 7.31
N THR A 66 -9.20 2.65 6.51
CA THR A 66 -9.21 2.74 5.05
C THR A 66 -10.24 1.77 4.50
N ILE A 67 -11.16 2.27 3.71
CA ILE A 67 -12.16 1.46 3.01
C ILE A 67 -11.74 1.41 1.55
N ALA A 68 -11.30 0.24 1.08
CA ALA A 68 -10.90 0.06 -0.31
C ALA A 68 -12.09 -0.37 -1.14
N LEU A 69 -12.49 0.44 -2.12
CA LEU A 69 -13.61 0.14 -2.99
C LEU A 69 -13.22 -0.77 -4.15
N SER A 70 -11.97 -0.70 -4.60
CA SER A 70 -11.47 -1.54 -5.67
C SER A 70 -9.99 -1.83 -5.50
N VAL A 71 -9.64 -3.12 -5.39
CA VAL A 71 -8.25 -3.59 -5.33
C VAL A 71 -8.11 -4.69 -6.36
N ASP A 72 -7.16 -4.53 -7.29
CA ASP A 72 -6.98 -5.51 -8.37
C ASP A 72 -5.50 -5.76 -8.62
N VAL A 73 -5.14 -7.05 -8.72
CA VAL A 73 -3.82 -7.47 -9.20
C VAL A 73 -3.95 -7.59 -10.71
N VAL A 74 -3.50 -6.55 -11.41
CA VAL A 74 -3.74 -6.42 -12.86
C VAL A 74 -2.84 -7.32 -13.70
N GLU A 75 -1.66 -7.67 -13.21
CA GLU A 75 -0.80 -8.66 -13.85
C GLU A 75 0.18 -9.24 -12.83
N ILE A 76 0.60 -10.48 -13.05
CA ILE A 76 1.45 -11.19 -12.11
C ILE A 76 2.23 -12.33 -12.79
N ASN A 77 3.46 -12.54 -12.32
CA ASN A 77 4.20 -13.77 -12.53
C ASN A 77 4.75 -14.25 -11.18
N GLU A 78 5.65 -15.22 -11.18
CA GLU A 78 6.17 -15.79 -9.94
C GLU A 78 7.08 -14.86 -9.14
N GLU A 79 7.53 -13.75 -9.75
CA GLU A 79 8.51 -12.83 -9.15
C GLU A 79 8.00 -11.42 -8.96
N LYS A 80 6.98 -11.00 -9.72
CA LYS A 80 6.53 -9.62 -9.75
C LYS A 80 5.02 -9.53 -9.94
N ALA A 81 4.40 -8.55 -9.31
CA ALA A 81 2.99 -8.26 -9.47
C ALA A 81 2.73 -6.76 -9.54
N HIS A 82 1.74 -6.38 -10.36
CA HIS A 82 1.22 -5.02 -10.38
C HIS A 82 -0.15 -5.03 -9.72
N LEU A 83 -0.33 -4.14 -8.73
CA LEU A 83 -1.60 -3.99 -8.00
C LEU A 83 -2.09 -2.56 -8.14
N VAL A 84 -3.37 -2.42 -8.43
CA VAL A 84 -4.03 -1.10 -8.53
C VAL A 84 -5.11 -0.99 -7.46
N LEU A 85 -5.03 0.09 -6.69
CA LEU A 85 -6.04 0.47 -5.70
C LEU A 85 -6.77 1.68 -6.23
N LYS A 86 -8.09 1.61 -6.34
CA LYS A 86 -8.90 2.73 -6.79
C LYS A 86 -9.92 3.13 -5.74
N GLU A 87 -10.09 4.43 -5.56
CA GLU A 87 -11.16 4.99 -4.75
C GLU A 87 -11.15 4.48 -3.31
N ALA A 88 -9.95 4.22 -2.77
CA ALA A 88 -9.82 3.89 -1.36
C ALA A 88 -10.12 5.14 -0.54
N LEU A 89 -10.99 5.00 0.45
CA LEU A 89 -11.39 6.11 1.27
C LEU A 89 -10.72 6.01 2.63
N ARG A 90 -9.91 7.01 2.98
CA ARG A 90 -9.42 7.17 4.35
C ARG A 90 -10.48 7.90 5.14
N VAL A 91 -10.80 7.38 6.31
CA VAL A 91 -11.90 7.90 7.12
C VAL A 91 -11.45 8.19 8.54
N LYS A 92 -12.18 9.13 9.17
CA LYS A 92 -12.09 9.46 10.58
C LYS A 92 -13.12 8.61 11.34
N ASP A 93 -13.35 8.94 12.62
CA ASP A 93 -14.43 8.36 13.40
C ASP A 93 -15.78 8.52 12.68
N ASN A 94 -16.67 7.53 12.85
CA ASN A 94 -17.99 7.51 12.23
C ASN A 94 -17.96 7.52 10.70
N ASN A 95 -16.84 7.03 10.12
CA ASN A 95 -16.64 6.98 8.67
C ASN A 95 -16.69 8.34 7.97
N GLU A 96 -16.38 9.41 8.70
CA GLU A 96 -16.27 10.74 8.09
C GLU A 96 -15.09 10.78 7.12
N PRO A 97 -15.30 11.18 5.86
CA PRO A 97 -14.21 11.16 4.86
C PRO A 97 -13.07 12.11 5.21
N LEU A 98 -11.85 11.61 5.13
CA LEU A 98 -10.63 12.41 5.27
C LEU A 98 -10.00 12.70 3.90
N GLU A 99 -9.79 11.67 3.11
CA GLU A 99 -9.26 11.79 1.74
C GLU A 99 -9.50 10.49 0.97
N GLU A 100 -9.50 10.61 -0.35
CA GLU A 100 -9.58 9.46 -1.24
C GLU A 100 -8.22 9.21 -1.85
N ILE A 101 -7.84 7.93 -2.01
CA ILE A 101 -6.54 7.54 -2.54
C ILE A 101 -6.73 6.55 -3.68
N SER A 102 -5.99 6.78 -4.75
CA SER A 102 -5.79 5.79 -5.79
C SER A 102 -4.30 5.55 -5.91
N SER A 103 -3.89 4.28 -5.95
CA SER A 103 -2.47 3.94 -5.91
C SER A 103 -2.14 2.82 -6.88
N PHE A 104 -0.88 2.84 -7.33
CA PHE A 104 -0.27 1.75 -8.09
C PHE A 104 0.91 1.22 -7.29
N TYR A 105 0.99 -0.10 -7.17
CA TYR A 105 2.08 -0.77 -6.46
C TYR A 105 2.73 -1.81 -7.35
N ILE A 106 4.06 -1.90 -7.26
CA ILE A 106 4.80 -3.06 -7.79
C ILE A 106 5.26 -3.88 -6.59
N PHE A 107 4.78 -5.11 -6.53
CA PHE A 107 5.23 -6.09 -5.55
C PHE A 107 6.30 -6.97 -6.18
N ILE A 108 7.30 -7.36 -5.39
CA ILE A 108 8.27 -8.38 -5.79
C ILE A 108 8.27 -9.50 -4.76
N LYS A 109 8.65 -10.70 -5.20
CA LYS A 109 8.84 -11.82 -4.29
C LYS A 109 10.29 -11.80 -3.81
N GLU A 110 10.47 -11.62 -2.51
CA GLU A 110 11.77 -11.51 -1.85
C GLU A 110 11.77 -12.44 -0.65
N ASP A 111 12.69 -13.39 -0.61
CA ASP A 111 12.75 -14.40 0.46
C ASP A 111 11.40 -15.11 0.66
N ASN A 112 10.77 -15.50 -0.44
CA ASN A 112 9.45 -16.16 -0.47
C ASN A 112 8.30 -15.32 0.07
N GLN A 113 8.47 -14.00 0.17
CA GLN A 113 7.42 -13.09 0.62
C GLN A 113 7.18 -11.99 -0.41
N TRP A 114 5.92 -11.65 -0.60
CA TRP A 114 5.55 -10.54 -1.46
C TRP A 114 5.74 -9.22 -0.71
N LYS A 115 6.54 -8.32 -1.27
CA LYS A 115 6.84 -7.02 -0.67
C LYS A 115 6.71 -5.90 -1.69
N ILE A 116 6.32 -4.73 -1.23
CA ILE A 116 6.16 -3.55 -2.08
C ILE A 116 7.53 -2.97 -2.40
N LYS A 117 7.87 -2.91 -3.69
CA LYS A 117 9.12 -2.33 -4.18
C LYS A 117 8.96 -0.91 -4.68
N PHE A 118 7.82 -0.61 -5.27
CA PHE A 118 7.53 0.69 -5.89
C PHE A 118 6.09 1.08 -5.61
N SER A 119 5.83 2.38 -5.42
CA SER A 119 4.47 2.90 -5.31
C SER A 119 4.33 4.27 -5.94
N SER A 120 3.11 4.56 -6.38
CA SER A 120 2.70 5.88 -6.84
C SER A 120 1.25 6.09 -6.42
N ALA A 121 0.90 7.27 -5.94
CA ALA A 121 -0.44 7.50 -5.41
C ALA A 121 -0.98 8.86 -5.83
N PHE A 122 -2.29 8.92 -5.96
CA PHE A 122 -3.06 10.15 -6.06
C PHE A 122 -3.81 10.36 -4.75
N PHE A 123 -3.83 11.59 -4.27
CA PHE A 123 -4.55 11.97 -3.05
C PHE A 123 -5.57 13.04 -3.39
N PHE A 124 -6.84 12.78 -3.03
CA PHE A 124 -7.93 13.71 -3.28
C PHE A 124 -8.57 14.07 -1.93
N PRO A 125 -8.27 15.26 -1.39
CA PRO A 125 -8.84 15.70 -0.10
C PRO A 125 -10.37 15.77 -0.14
N LYS A 126 -10.98 15.44 0.98
CA LYS A 126 -12.44 15.49 1.15
C LYS A 126 -12.87 16.54 2.16
#